data_b03dea6ee9b603807b7926e63ab3bf21
#
_entry.id   b03dea6ee9b603807b7926e63ab3bf21
#
_cell.length_a   1.000
_cell.length_b   1.000
_cell.length_c   1.000
_cell.angle_alpha   90.00
_cell.angle_beta   90.00
_cell.angle_gamma   90.00
#
_symmetry.space_group_name_H-M   'P 1'
#
loop_
_entity.id
_entity.type
_entity.pdbx_description
1 polymer ?
#
loop_
_entity_poly.entity_id
_entity_poly.type
_entity_poly.pdbx_seq_one_letter_code
_entity_poly.pdbx_strand_id
1 'polypeptide(L)'
;MSTVSTATQTSAPLPNGILRYEDHVAAEKSKPQGGSAMGQGAFLTLFTTQLKNQDPTDPVKNEAFVAQLAQFSQLEATTAMRTSLDTMVQNQTSDRMLTGASMVGRKVGVPNGPAVLALAQPVNAVTNLPTGADSVTLSVTNSTGKVVRTQTYDKQLPGDMKLTWDGTDDQGAQAPDGTYTFAINAIVAGSNTTPSFNTMATVRSAASAGTSDNTWLLNVDGGKSVSLTDVKVIN
;
A
#
# COMPACT_ATOMS: atom_id res chain seq x y z
N MET A 1 37.77 29.52 -45.41
CA MET A 1 37.81 29.19 -43.97
C MET A 1 36.49 29.57 -43.35
N SER A 2 35.59 28.61 -43.19
CA SER A 2 34.26 28.83 -42.59
C SER A 2 34.33 28.49 -41.14
N THR A 3 34.11 29.49 -40.29
CA THR A 3 34.02 29.30 -38.80
C THR A 3 32.61 28.80 -38.47
N VAL A 4 32.53 27.59 -37.96
CA VAL A 4 31.30 27.04 -37.39
C VAL A 4 31.12 27.68 -36.01
N SER A 5 30.08 28.50 -35.85
CA SER A 5 29.65 29.07 -34.58
C SER A 5 28.87 28.00 -33.81
N THR A 6 29.42 27.53 -32.71
CA THR A 6 28.74 26.62 -31.79
C THR A 6 27.72 27.43 -30.99
N ALA A 7 26.44 27.32 -31.35
CA ALA A 7 25.35 27.92 -30.61
C ALA A 7 25.15 27.13 -29.29
N THR A 8 25.45 27.76 -28.18
CA THR A 8 25.12 27.26 -26.82
C THR A 8 23.59 27.31 -26.66
N GLN A 9 22.92 26.18 -26.76
CA GLN A 9 21.49 26.09 -26.48
C GLN A 9 21.26 26.31 -24.98
N THR A 10 20.82 27.51 -24.63
CA THR A 10 20.30 27.81 -23.30
C THR A 10 18.94 27.18 -23.17
N SER A 11 18.86 26.02 -22.53
CA SER A 11 17.60 25.32 -22.30
C SER A 11 16.75 26.04 -21.25
N ALA A 12 15.47 26.25 -21.54
CA ALA A 12 14.52 26.90 -20.66
C ALA A 12 14.44 26.23 -19.26
N PRO A 13 14.21 27.00 -18.19
CA PRO A 13 14.05 26.46 -16.83
C PRO A 13 12.81 25.58 -16.76
N LEU A 14 12.95 24.39 -16.13
CA LEU A 14 11.85 23.48 -15.84
C LEU A 14 11.04 23.97 -14.64
N PRO A 15 9.73 23.63 -14.55
CA PRO A 15 8.93 23.93 -13.37
C PRO A 15 9.53 23.36 -12.09
N ASN A 16 9.34 24.05 -10.96
CA ASN A 16 9.87 23.64 -9.67
C ASN A 16 9.52 22.17 -9.34
N GLY A 17 10.55 21.37 -9.09
CA GLY A 17 10.43 19.97 -8.68
C GLY A 17 10.75 18.93 -9.77
N ILE A 18 11.00 19.34 -11.02
CA ILE A 18 11.40 18.42 -12.09
C ILE A 18 12.89 18.61 -12.37
N LEU A 19 13.69 17.61 -12.02
CA LEU A 19 15.12 17.55 -12.35
C LEU A 19 15.31 16.90 -13.73
N ARG A 20 16.30 17.37 -14.48
CA ARG A 20 16.68 16.70 -15.73
C ARG A 20 17.39 15.38 -15.40
N TYR A 21 17.27 14.41 -16.27
CA TYR A 21 17.96 13.13 -16.13
C TYR A 21 19.47 13.27 -15.90
N GLU A 22 20.10 14.25 -16.57
CA GLU A 22 21.52 14.58 -16.45
C GLU A 22 21.88 15.10 -15.05
N ASP A 23 21.02 15.93 -14.44
CA ASP A 23 21.18 16.43 -13.08
C ASP A 23 21.03 15.32 -12.05
N HIS A 24 20.13 14.34 -12.31
CA HIS A 24 19.94 13.16 -11.47
C HIS A 24 21.18 12.24 -11.49
N VAL A 25 21.77 12.03 -12.67
CA VAL A 25 22.97 11.21 -12.85
C VAL A 25 24.20 11.89 -12.22
N ALA A 26 24.28 13.25 -12.30
CA ALA A 26 25.34 14.01 -11.66
C ALA A 26 25.24 13.98 -10.13
N ALA A 27 24.01 14.03 -9.57
CA ALA A 27 23.76 13.93 -8.14
C ALA A 27 24.07 12.52 -7.58
N GLU A 28 23.85 11.46 -8.37
CA GLU A 28 24.25 10.11 -7.96
C GLU A 28 25.76 9.89 -7.99
N LYS A 29 26.47 10.50 -8.95
CA LYS A 29 27.94 10.44 -9.00
C LYS A 29 28.63 11.22 -7.91
N SER A 30 27.97 12.19 -7.28
CA SER A 30 28.50 13.01 -6.19
C SER A 30 28.25 12.43 -4.79
N LYS A 31 27.53 11.30 -4.66
CA LYS A 31 27.46 10.58 -3.38
C LYS A 31 28.87 10.06 -3.04
N PRO A 32 29.42 10.37 -1.85
CA PRO A 32 30.71 9.84 -1.47
C PRO A 32 30.61 8.32 -1.38
N GLN A 33 31.20 7.66 -2.35
CA GLN A 33 31.27 6.21 -2.42
C GLN A 33 32.26 5.77 -1.33
N GLY A 34 31.70 5.30 -0.21
CA GLY A 34 32.30 4.47 0.82
C GLY A 34 33.77 4.67 1.14
N GLY A 35 34.09 5.70 1.92
CA GLY A 35 35.43 5.85 2.50
C GLY A 35 35.83 4.76 3.52
N SER A 36 34.90 3.88 3.90
CA SER A 36 35.10 2.90 4.99
C SER A 36 35.81 1.63 4.55
N ALA A 37 35.49 1.10 3.37
CA ALA A 37 36.09 -0.15 2.88
C ALA A 37 37.60 0.01 2.55
N MET A 38 38.03 1.20 2.12
CA MET A 38 39.43 1.50 1.91
C MET A 38 40.24 1.61 3.23
N GLY A 39 39.59 2.03 4.32
CA GLY A 39 40.21 2.15 5.63
C GLY A 39 40.60 0.81 6.23
N GLN A 40 39.73 -0.17 6.20
CA GLN A 40 39.97 -1.49 6.77
C GLN A 40 41.00 -2.30 5.95
N GLY A 41 40.89 -2.30 4.62
CA GLY A 41 41.87 -2.99 3.74
C GLY A 41 43.25 -2.38 3.77
N ALA A 42 43.37 -1.04 3.77
CA ALA A 42 44.61 -0.33 3.89
C ALA A 42 45.26 -0.58 5.25
N PHE A 43 44.48 -0.58 6.33
CA PHE A 43 44.97 -0.88 7.67
C PHE A 43 45.49 -2.32 7.78
N LEU A 44 44.77 -3.32 7.34
CA LEU A 44 45.21 -4.73 7.37
C LEU A 44 46.52 -4.91 6.61
N THR A 45 46.69 -4.19 5.51
CA THR A 45 47.93 -4.20 4.74
C THR A 45 49.09 -3.55 5.54
N LEU A 46 48.81 -2.43 6.19
CA LEU A 46 49.81 -1.72 7.02
C LEU A 46 50.17 -2.51 8.28
N PHE A 47 49.16 -3.12 8.93
CA PHE A 47 49.36 -3.97 10.11
C PHE A 47 50.14 -5.23 9.80
N THR A 48 49.82 -5.94 8.69
CA THR A 48 50.60 -7.13 8.27
C THR A 48 52.02 -6.76 7.85
N THR A 49 52.22 -5.58 7.27
CA THR A 49 53.55 -5.07 6.94
C THR A 49 54.37 -4.74 8.18
N GLN A 50 53.73 -4.11 9.20
CA GLN A 50 54.36 -3.82 10.49
C GLN A 50 54.72 -5.12 11.24
N LEU A 51 53.80 -6.12 11.27
CA LEU A 51 54.09 -7.42 11.87
C LEU A 51 55.29 -8.16 11.23
N LYS A 52 55.46 -8.00 9.91
CA LYS A 52 56.62 -8.58 9.19
C LYS A 52 57.95 -7.92 9.48
N ASN A 53 57.94 -6.64 9.87
CA ASN A 53 59.16 -5.84 10.10
C ASN A 53 59.41 -5.54 11.58
N GLN A 54 58.70 -6.13 12.54
CA GLN A 54 58.89 -5.95 13.98
C GLN A 54 60.06 -6.76 14.53
N ASP A 55 60.81 -6.15 15.43
CA ASP A 55 61.85 -6.84 16.22
C ASP A 55 61.14 -7.72 17.28
N PRO A 56 61.48 -9.01 17.42
CA PRO A 56 60.86 -9.92 18.38
C PRO A 56 61.03 -9.51 19.87
N THR A 57 61.92 -8.58 20.17
CA THR A 57 62.27 -8.20 21.56
C THR A 57 61.49 -7.04 22.12
N ASP A 58 60.75 -6.24 21.30
CA ASP A 58 59.94 -5.11 21.78
C ASP A 58 58.67 -4.94 20.95
N PRO A 59 57.64 -5.75 21.18
CA PRO A 59 56.37 -5.69 20.41
C PRO A 59 55.57 -4.45 20.80
N VAL A 60 55.26 -3.60 19.83
CA VAL A 60 54.38 -2.43 20.01
C VAL A 60 52.96 -2.91 20.31
N LYS A 61 52.39 -2.44 21.45
CA LYS A 61 51.01 -2.77 21.87
C LYS A 61 49.98 -2.01 21.04
N ASN A 62 49.46 -2.61 19.99
CA ASN A 62 48.45 -2.03 19.11
C ASN A 62 47.01 -2.37 19.54
N GLU A 63 46.80 -2.82 20.80
CA GLU A 63 45.50 -3.25 21.31
C GLU A 63 44.41 -2.19 21.21
N ALA A 64 44.74 -0.91 21.48
CA ALA A 64 43.84 0.21 21.40
C ALA A 64 43.34 0.46 19.97
N PHE A 65 44.24 0.32 18.99
CA PHE A 65 43.87 0.47 17.57
C PHE A 65 43.00 -0.68 17.08
N VAL A 66 43.28 -1.92 17.48
CA VAL A 66 42.45 -3.10 17.14
C VAL A 66 41.06 -2.93 17.75
N ALA A 67 40.94 -2.44 18.98
CA ALA A 67 39.65 -2.17 19.62
C ALA A 67 38.84 -1.09 18.87
N GLN A 68 39.50 0.00 18.45
CA GLN A 68 38.83 1.04 17.64
C GLN A 68 38.41 0.51 16.30
N LEU A 69 39.19 -0.32 15.65
CA LEU A 69 38.84 -0.93 14.37
C LEU A 69 37.68 -1.90 14.49
N ALA A 70 37.61 -2.66 15.58
CA ALA A 70 36.48 -3.51 15.90
C ALA A 70 35.19 -2.67 16.07
N GLN A 71 35.27 -1.50 16.74
CA GLN A 71 34.13 -0.59 16.86
C GLN A 71 33.70 -0.01 15.51
N PHE A 72 34.65 0.39 14.65
CA PHE A 72 34.32 0.86 13.30
C PHE A 72 33.69 -0.23 12.46
N SER A 73 34.23 -1.45 12.49
CA SER A 73 33.64 -2.60 11.78
C SER A 73 32.22 -2.92 12.28
N GLN A 74 31.97 -2.81 13.57
CA GLN A 74 30.64 -2.97 14.13
C GLN A 74 29.67 -1.87 13.67
N LEU A 75 30.12 -0.61 13.62
CA LEU A 75 29.33 0.50 13.12
C LEU A 75 29.03 0.33 11.63
N GLU A 76 30.00 -0.09 10.84
CA GLU A 76 29.85 -0.37 9.42
C GLU A 76 28.84 -1.51 9.17
N ALA A 77 28.96 -2.64 9.90
CA ALA A 77 28.02 -3.74 9.83
C ALA A 77 26.59 -3.29 10.19
N THR A 78 26.45 -2.46 11.23
CA THR A 78 25.15 -1.92 11.64
C THR A 78 24.56 -0.98 10.57
N THR A 79 25.40 -0.17 9.95
CA THR A 79 24.99 0.75 8.87
C THR A 79 24.59 -0.03 7.63
N ALA A 80 25.35 -1.06 7.25
CA ALA A 80 25.03 -1.95 6.14
C ALA A 80 23.70 -2.69 6.37
N MET A 81 23.48 -3.16 7.60
CA MET A 81 22.21 -3.79 7.99
C MET A 81 21.04 -2.80 7.87
N ARG A 82 21.19 -1.57 8.35
CA ARG A 82 20.18 -0.51 8.19
C ARG A 82 19.85 -0.26 6.72
N THR A 83 20.87 -0.11 5.87
CA THR A 83 20.68 0.09 4.43
C THR A 83 19.94 -1.10 3.79
N SER A 84 20.25 -2.32 4.21
CA SER A 84 19.57 -3.53 3.72
C SER A 84 18.10 -3.55 4.14
N LEU A 85 17.79 -3.15 5.39
CA LEU A 85 16.41 -3.02 5.87
C LEU A 85 15.65 -1.92 5.11
N ASP A 86 16.26 -0.76 4.87
CA ASP A 86 15.67 0.32 4.09
C ASP A 86 15.35 -0.15 2.66
N THR A 87 16.26 -0.89 2.04
CA THR A 87 16.03 -1.49 0.70
C THR A 87 14.89 -2.51 0.73
N MET A 88 14.82 -3.35 1.77
CA MET A 88 13.73 -4.31 1.93
C MET A 88 12.36 -3.61 2.05
N VAL A 89 12.29 -2.52 2.83
CA VAL A 89 11.06 -1.71 2.96
C VAL A 89 10.67 -1.08 1.62
N GLN A 90 11.63 -0.57 0.85
CA GLN A 90 11.36 -0.02 -0.48
C GLN A 90 10.82 -1.07 -1.46
N ASN A 91 11.40 -2.27 -1.47
CA ASN A 91 10.94 -3.38 -2.30
C ASN A 91 9.49 -3.77 -1.93
N GLN A 92 9.19 -3.87 -0.62
CA GLN A 92 7.84 -4.17 -0.15
C GLN A 92 6.82 -3.09 -0.58
N THR A 93 7.24 -1.82 -0.61
CA THR A 93 6.39 -0.72 -1.11
C THR A 93 6.07 -0.90 -2.59
N SER A 94 7.06 -1.27 -3.39
CA SER A 94 6.88 -1.52 -4.83
C SER A 94 5.93 -2.68 -5.09
N ASP A 95 6.04 -3.77 -4.34
CA ASP A 95 5.15 -4.93 -4.46
C ASP A 95 3.69 -4.58 -4.12
N ARG A 96 3.47 -3.78 -3.08
CA ARG A 96 2.13 -3.29 -2.73
C ARG A 96 1.56 -2.36 -3.80
N MET A 97 2.38 -1.51 -4.40
CA MET A 97 1.98 -0.66 -5.52
C MET A 97 1.50 -1.50 -6.71
N LEU A 98 2.25 -2.53 -7.08
CA LEU A 98 1.87 -3.43 -8.18
C LEU A 98 0.58 -4.18 -7.86
N THR A 99 0.43 -4.66 -6.62
CA THR A 99 -0.80 -5.31 -6.16
C THR A 99 -1.99 -4.36 -6.23
N GLY A 100 -1.86 -3.13 -5.71
CA GLY A 100 -2.91 -2.12 -5.80
C GLY A 100 -3.27 -1.77 -7.24
N ALA A 101 -2.28 -1.59 -8.10
CA ALA A 101 -2.49 -1.30 -9.53
C ALA A 101 -3.22 -2.44 -10.25
N SER A 102 -2.91 -3.70 -9.92
CA SER A 102 -3.57 -4.87 -10.51
C SER A 102 -5.05 -5.00 -10.13
N MET A 103 -5.48 -4.31 -9.07
CA MET A 103 -6.88 -4.31 -8.61
C MET A 103 -7.71 -3.23 -9.30
N VAL A 104 -7.12 -2.24 -9.96
CA VAL A 104 -7.85 -1.19 -10.66
C VAL A 104 -8.74 -1.80 -11.75
N GLY A 105 -10.01 -1.39 -11.77
CA GLY A 105 -11.05 -1.92 -12.64
C GLY A 105 -11.70 -3.23 -12.17
N ARG A 106 -11.18 -3.87 -11.12
CA ARG A 106 -11.79 -5.08 -10.54
C ARG A 106 -12.84 -4.74 -9.50
N LYS A 107 -13.81 -5.65 -9.32
CA LYS A 107 -14.77 -5.60 -8.22
C LYS A 107 -14.17 -6.25 -6.98
N VAL A 108 -14.29 -5.56 -5.85
CA VAL A 108 -13.77 -5.99 -4.56
C VAL A 108 -14.83 -5.86 -3.47
N GLY A 109 -14.78 -6.73 -2.48
CA GLY A 109 -15.64 -6.62 -1.31
C GLY A 109 -15.14 -5.55 -0.35
N VAL A 110 -15.93 -4.52 -0.12
CA VAL A 110 -15.63 -3.39 0.76
C VAL A 110 -16.44 -3.51 2.04
N PRO A 111 -15.80 -3.60 3.22
CA PRO A 111 -16.51 -3.70 4.50
C PRO A 111 -17.43 -2.51 4.72
N ASN A 112 -18.72 -2.78 4.94
CA ASN A 112 -19.78 -1.78 5.10
C ASN A 112 -19.66 -0.66 4.06
N GLY A 113 -19.37 -1.06 2.82
CA GLY A 113 -19.10 -0.15 1.72
C GLY A 113 -20.35 0.50 1.14
N PRO A 114 -20.17 1.52 0.31
CA PRO A 114 -21.27 2.14 -0.42
C PRO A 114 -21.86 1.15 -1.45
N ALA A 115 -23.16 1.25 -1.65
CA ALA A 115 -23.88 0.56 -2.70
C ALA A 115 -24.05 1.55 -3.88
N VAL A 116 -23.25 1.40 -4.92
CA VAL A 116 -23.30 2.31 -6.07
C VAL A 116 -24.16 1.71 -7.17
N LEU A 117 -25.30 2.34 -7.43
CA LEU A 117 -26.16 2.03 -8.56
C LEU A 117 -25.71 2.84 -9.77
N ALA A 118 -25.37 2.15 -10.85
CA ALA A 118 -24.98 2.76 -12.11
C ALA A 118 -25.53 1.94 -13.28
N LEU A 119 -26.11 2.62 -14.26
CA LEU A 119 -26.66 2.00 -15.48
C LEU A 119 -27.67 0.88 -15.17
N ALA A 120 -28.45 1.03 -14.12
CA ALA A 120 -29.41 0.04 -13.63
C ALA A 120 -28.79 -1.36 -13.38
N GLN A 121 -27.49 -1.45 -13.12
CA GLN A 121 -26.83 -2.72 -12.82
C GLN A 121 -27.08 -3.13 -11.36
N PRO A 122 -27.38 -4.39 -11.09
CA PRO A 122 -27.61 -4.87 -9.73
C PRO A 122 -26.40 -4.63 -8.83
N VAL A 123 -26.68 -4.21 -7.60
CA VAL A 123 -25.68 -4.02 -6.56
C VAL A 123 -25.65 -5.23 -5.65
N ASN A 124 -24.47 -5.83 -5.49
CA ASN A 124 -24.30 -7.04 -4.72
C ASN A 124 -23.58 -6.76 -3.40
N ALA A 125 -23.96 -7.49 -2.37
CA ALA A 125 -23.28 -7.55 -1.10
C ALA A 125 -23.18 -9.01 -0.62
N VAL A 126 -22.24 -9.26 0.28
CA VAL A 126 -22.09 -10.55 0.96
C VAL A 126 -22.01 -10.30 2.44
N THR A 127 -22.81 -11.02 3.22
CA THR A 127 -22.76 -11.05 4.69
C THR A 127 -22.45 -12.45 5.16
N ASN A 128 -21.72 -12.59 6.27
CA ASN A 128 -21.46 -13.87 6.89
C ASN A 128 -22.41 -14.08 8.08
N LEU A 129 -23.09 -15.22 8.10
CA LEU A 129 -24.03 -15.64 9.14
C LEU A 129 -23.48 -16.92 9.81
N PRO A 130 -22.63 -16.82 10.83
CA PRO A 130 -21.94 -17.99 11.40
C PRO A 130 -22.88 -19.08 11.94
N THR A 131 -24.04 -18.69 12.45
CA THR A 131 -25.06 -19.59 13.02
C THR A 131 -26.32 -19.68 12.16
N GLY A 132 -26.33 -19.05 10.97
CA GLY A 132 -27.53 -18.81 10.19
C GLY A 132 -28.40 -17.70 10.79
N ALA A 133 -29.59 -17.53 10.25
CA ALA A 133 -30.58 -16.57 10.74
C ALA A 133 -32.00 -17.09 10.46
N ASP A 134 -32.96 -16.73 11.33
CA ASP A 134 -34.39 -17.04 11.13
C ASP A 134 -34.97 -16.15 10.03
N SER A 135 -34.49 -14.91 9.93
CA SER A 135 -34.77 -14.01 8.81
C SER A 135 -33.65 -12.97 8.66
N VAL A 136 -33.47 -12.45 7.45
CA VAL A 136 -32.54 -11.36 7.15
C VAL A 136 -33.27 -10.28 6.40
N THR A 137 -33.11 -9.03 6.84
CA THR A 137 -33.71 -7.87 6.19
C THR A 137 -32.60 -6.95 5.68
N LEU A 138 -32.60 -6.69 4.38
CA LEU A 138 -31.79 -5.69 3.70
C LEU A 138 -32.61 -4.41 3.54
N SER A 139 -32.13 -3.30 4.07
CA SER A 139 -32.70 -1.97 3.83
C SER A 139 -31.73 -1.16 2.98
N VAL A 140 -32.25 -0.55 1.91
CA VAL A 140 -31.49 0.31 1.01
C VAL A 140 -31.93 1.75 1.22
N THR A 141 -30.99 2.61 1.54
CA THR A 141 -31.23 4.01 1.88
C THR A 141 -30.52 4.91 0.87
N ASN A 142 -31.18 5.96 0.39
CA ASN A 142 -30.58 6.94 -0.50
C ASN A 142 -29.73 7.98 0.25
N SER A 143 -29.07 8.88 -0.49
CA SER A 143 -28.23 9.96 0.06
C SER A 143 -28.97 10.96 0.97
N THR A 144 -30.32 11.03 0.90
CA THR A 144 -31.13 11.90 1.78
C THR A 144 -31.57 11.19 3.06
N GLY A 145 -31.20 9.93 3.27
CA GLY A 145 -31.58 9.15 4.44
C GLY A 145 -32.95 8.46 4.31
N LYS A 146 -33.60 8.52 3.15
CA LYS A 146 -34.88 7.83 2.90
C LYS A 146 -34.62 6.39 2.51
N VAL A 147 -35.31 5.42 3.17
CA VAL A 147 -35.34 4.03 2.73
C VAL A 147 -36.10 3.94 1.42
N VAL A 148 -35.48 3.40 0.39
CA VAL A 148 -36.06 3.24 -0.94
C VAL A 148 -36.49 1.80 -1.22
N ARG A 149 -35.79 0.84 -0.61
CA ARG A 149 -36.08 -0.59 -0.77
C ARG A 149 -35.91 -1.34 0.54
N THR A 150 -36.83 -2.27 0.84
CA THR A 150 -36.70 -3.23 1.93
C THR A 150 -36.94 -4.62 1.36
N GLN A 151 -35.97 -5.51 1.54
CA GLN A 151 -36.06 -6.91 1.10
C GLN A 151 -35.86 -7.81 2.32
N THR A 152 -36.82 -8.72 2.53
CA THR A 152 -36.74 -9.71 3.60
C THR A 152 -36.51 -11.08 3.00
N TYR A 153 -35.57 -11.79 3.55
CA TYR A 153 -35.21 -13.16 3.21
C TYR A 153 -35.60 -14.05 4.39
N ASP A 154 -36.22 -15.16 4.07
CA ASP A 154 -36.60 -16.21 5.04
C ASP A 154 -35.33 -16.86 5.65
N LYS A 155 -35.51 -17.91 6.43
CA LYS A 155 -34.47 -18.64 7.13
C LYS A 155 -33.25 -18.92 6.27
N GLN A 156 -32.09 -18.53 6.77
CA GLN A 156 -30.79 -18.72 6.15
C GLN A 156 -29.95 -19.72 6.93
N LEU A 157 -29.24 -20.56 6.19
CA LEU A 157 -28.27 -21.50 6.77
C LEU A 157 -26.98 -20.79 7.19
N PRO A 158 -26.19 -21.39 8.11
CA PRO A 158 -24.87 -20.88 8.42
C PRO A 158 -23.97 -20.75 7.19
N GLY A 159 -23.23 -19.65 7.11
CA GLY A 159 -22.28 -19.39 6.03
C GLY A 159 -22.43 -18.01 5.39
N ASP A 160 -21.85 -17.85 4.22
CA ASP A 160 -21.91 -16.62 3.46
C ASP A 160 -23.22 -16.52 2.67
N MET A 161 -23.94 -15.42 2.90
CA MET A 161 -25.18 -15.09 2.21
C MET A 161 -24.93 -13.96 1.20
N LYS A 162 -25.34 -14.20 -0.05
CA LYS A 162 -25.33 -13.16 -1.10
C LYS A 162 -26.63 -12.37 -1.06
N LEU A 163 -26.50 -11.05 -1.08
CA LEU A 163 -27.60 -10.10 -1.15
C LEU A 163 -27.49 -9.34 -2.47
N THR A 164 -28.59 -9.17 -3.16
CA THR A 164 -28.63 -8.46 -4.44
C THR A 164 -29.78 -7.46 -4.44
N TRP A 165 -29.47 -6.21 -4.70
CA TRP A 165 -30.47 -5.19 -4.99
C TRP A 165 -30.46 -4.88 -6.49
N ASP A 166 -31.63 -5.03 -7.12
CA ASP A 166 -31.84 -4.84 -8.55
C ASP A 166 -31.89 -3.38 -9.00
N GLY A 167 -31.81 -2.44 -8.06
CA GLY A 167 -31.89 -1.01 -8.34
C GLY A 167 -33.32 -0.47 -8.36
N THR A 168 -34.33 -1.26 -7.97
CA THR A 168 -35.71 -0.78 -7.90
C THR A 168 -36.12 -0.40 -6.48
N ASP A 169 -37.10 0.50 -6.36
CA ASP A 169 -37.73 0.84 -5.08
C ASP A 169 -38.81 -0.18 -4.69
N ASP A 170 -39.48 0.06 -3.54
CA ASP A 170 -40.56 -0.82 -3.06
C ASP A 170 -41.82 -0.82 -3.96
N GLN A 171 -41.94 0.16 -4.86
CA GLN A 171 -43.03 0.26 -5.84
C GLN A 171 -42.65 -0.38 -7.20
N GLY A 172 -41.40 -0.88 -7.33
CA GLY A 172 -40.88 -1.45 -8.56
C GLY A 172 -40.39 -0.42 -9.58
N ALA A 173 -40.33 0.87 -9.20
CA ALA A 173 -39.76 1.91 -10.05
C ALA A 173 -38.21 1.91 -9.96
N GLN A 174 -37.58 2.18 -11.11
CA GLN A 174 -36.12 2.26 -11.16
C GLN A 174 -35.61 3.43 -10.31
N ALA A 175 -34.76 3.16 -9.34
CA ALA A 175 -34.10 4.16 -8.55
C ALA A 175 -33.04 4.92 -9.40
N PRO A 176 -32.82 6.23 -9.15
CA PRO A 176 -31.80 7.00 -9.85
C PRO A 176 -30.39 6.44 -9.64
N ASP A 177 -29.54 6.57 -10.65
CA ASP A 177 -28.11 6.29 -10.49
C ASP A 177 -27.53 7.13 -9.35
N GLY A 178 -26.73 6.51 -8.50
CA GLY A 178 -26.17 7.21 -7.33
C GLY A 178 -25.61 6.27 -6.29
N THR A 179 -25.22 6.86 -5.16
CA THR A 179 -24.69 6.13 -4.00
C THR A 179 -25.78 5.91 -2.98
N TYR A 180 -25.95 4.67 -2.58
CA TYR A 180 -26.90 4.20 -1.58
C TYR A 180 -26.16 3.55 -0.42
N THR A 181 -26.83 3.40 0.70
CA THR A 181 -26.30 2.72 1.89
C THR A 181 -27.15 1.48 2.17
N PHE A 182 -26.48 0.36 2.36
CA PHE A 182 -27.09 -0.88 2.81
C PHE A 182 -27.08 -0.95 4.33
N ALA A 183 -28.17 -1.41 4.91
CA ALA A 183 -28.25 -1.83 6.31
C ALA A 183 -28.83 -3.24 6.36
N ILE A 184 -28.15 -4.13 7.09
CA ILE A 184 -28.56 -5.53 7.21
C ILE A 184 -28.90 -5.81 8.66
N ASN A 185 -30.11 -6.30 8.89
CA ASN A 185 -30.60 -6.82 10.16
C ASN A 185 -30.90 -8.30 10.02
N ALA A 186 -30.47 -9.09 10.98
CA ALA A 186 -30.77 -10.53 11.02
C ALA A 186 -31.40 -10.89 12.36
N ILE A 187 -32.43 -11.75 12.33
CA ILE A 187 -32.98 -12.35 13.53
C ILE A 187 -32.32 -13.72 13.71
N VAL A 188 -31.60 -13.87 14.82
CA VAL A 188 -30.90 -15.12 15.17
C VAL A 188 -31.40 -15.57 16.51
N ALA A 189 -32.03 -16.75 16.57
CA ALA A 189 -32.64 -17.29 17.78
C ALA A 189 -33.55 -16.28 18.50
N GLY A 190 -34.37 -15.56 17.76
CA GLY A 190 -35.29 -14.53 18.28
C GLY A 190 -34.64 -13.20 18.68
N SER A 191 -33.32 -13.05 18.53
CA SER A 191 -32.59 -11.81 18.85
C SER A 191 -32.22 -11.06 17.57
N ASN A 192 -32.37 -9.73 17.59
CA ASN A 192 -31.98 -8.86 16.48
C ASN A 192 -30.46 -8.62 16.49
N THR A 193 -29.80 -8.87 15.39
CA THR A 193 -28.36 -8.68 15.19
C THR A 193 -28.09 -7.89 13.91
N THR A 194 -26.98 -7.16 13.88
CA THR A 194 -26.53 -6.43 12.69
C THR A 194 -25.21 -7.05 12.22
N PRO A 195 -25.27 -8.05 11.31
CA PRO A 195 -24.06 -8.67 10.81
C PRO A 195 -23.26 -7.72 9.94
N SER A 196 -21.92 -7.85 9.98
CA SER A 196 -21.06 -7.15 9.04
C SER A 196 -21.25 -7.69 7.63
N PHE A 197 -21.10 -6.82 6.65
CA PHE A 197 -21.24 -7.18 5.24
C PHE A 197 -20.17 -6.50 4.40
N ASN A 198 -19.97 -7.01 3.20
CA ASN A 198 -19.10 -6.41 2.20
C ASN A 198 -19.95 -6.09 0.97
N THR A 199 -19.97 -4.82 0.53
CA THR A 199 -20.53 -4.46 -0.77
C THR A 199 -19.50 -4.66 -1.86
N MET A 200 -19.95 -5.08 -3.03
CA MET A 200 -19.09 -5.19 -4.22
C MET A 200 -18.94 -3.81 -4.86
N ALA A 201 -17.74 -3.27 -4.84
CA ALA A 201 -17.43 -1.99 -5.45
C ALA A 201 -16.25 -2.12 -6.42
N THR A 202 -16.21 -1.26 -7.44
CA THR A 202 -15.14 -1.26 -8.44
C THR A 202 -14.00 -0.36 -7.95
N VAL A 203 -12.78 -0.88 -7.99
CA VAL A 203 -11.58 -0.09 -7.67
C VAL A 203 -11.31 0.91 -8.79
N ARG A 204 -11.27 2.20 -8.47
CA ARG A 204 -10.98 3.29 -9.42
C ARG A 204 -9.52 3.68 -9.46
N SER A 205 -8.87 3.67 -8.30
CA SER A 205 -7.44 3.96 -8.19
C SER A 205 -6.85 3.35 -6.93
N ALA A 206 -5.53 3.20 -6.93
CA ALA A 206 -4.75 2.85 -5.76
C ALA A 206 -3.78 4.00 -5.46
N ALA A 207 -3.64 4.37 -4.20
CA ALA A 207 -2.76 5.44 -3.77
C ALA A 207 -2.10 5.11 -2.43
N SER A 208 -0.88 5.61 -2.22
CA SER A 208 -0.26 5.57 -0.89
C SER A 208 -0.98 6.55 0.04
N ALA A 209 -1.22 6.14 1.27
CA ALA A 209 -1.83 7.00 2.30
C ALA A 209 -0.89 8.12 2.76
N GLY A 210 0.40 8.09 2.36
CA GLY A 210 1.40 9.07 2.77
C GLY A 210 1.80 8.96 4.25
N THR A 211 1.40 7.88 4.92
CA THR A 211 1.73 7.61 6.32
C THR A 211 3.03 6.78 6.41
N SER A 212 3.72 6.89 7.56
CA SER A 212 4.98 6.18 7.81
C SER A 212 4.85 4.65 7.86
N ASP A 213 3.63 4.13 7.99
CA ASP A 213 3.31 2.70 8.01
C ASP A 213 3.13 2.07 6.61
N ASN A 214 3.39 2.84 5.57
CA ASN A 214 3.32 2.37 4.18
C ASN A 214 1.95 1.78 3.79
N THR A 215 0.87 2.35 4.33
CA THR A 215 -0.50 1.93 4.04
C THR A 215 -0.90 2.34 2.62
N TRP A 216 -1.43 1.39 1.86
CA TRP A 216 -2.00 1.62 0.54
C TRP A 216 -3.52 1.61 0.63
N LEU A 217 -4.13 2.62 0.01
CA LEU A 217 -5.57 2.81 -0.07
C LEU A 217 -6.05 2.52 -1.49
N LEU A 218 -7.15 1.79 -1.58
CA LEU A 218 -7.93 1.62 -2.80
C LEU A 218 -9.11 2.57 -2.75
N ASN A 219 -9.21 3.46 -3.72
CA ASN A 219 -10.38 4.30 -3.90
C ASN A 219 -11.38 3.53 -4.75
N VAL A 220 -12.58 3.34 -4.20
CA VAL A 220 -13.64 2.58 -4.86
C VAL A 220 -14.80 3.49 -5.29
N ASP A 221 -15.69 2.95 -6.09
CA ASP A 221 -16.95 3.61 -6.44
C ASP A 221 -17.66 4.11 -5.17
N GLY A 222 -18.35 5.24 -5.27
CA GLY A 222 -19.03 5.87 -4.14
C GLY A 222 -18.11 6.71 -3.24
N GLY A 223 -16.84 6.91 -3.64
CA GLY A 223 -15.93 7.84 -2.99
C GLY A 223 -15.32 7.35 -1.68
N LYS A 224 -15.45 6.06 -1.36
CA LYS A 224 -14.82 5.46 -0.17
C LYS A 224 -13.40 5.02 -0.48
N SER A 225 -12.48 5.27 0.46
CA SER A 225 -11.13 4.72 0.44
C SER A 225 -11.05 3.59 1.48
N VAL A 226 -10.47 2.47 1.09
CA VAL A 226 -10.29 1.29 1.96
C VAL A 226 -8.86 0.82 1.90
N SER A 227 -8.35 0.29 3.00
CA SER A 227 -7.00 -0.28 3.02
C SER A 227 -6.93 -1.50 2.10
N LEU A 228 -5.80 -1.65 1.40
CA LEU A 228 -5.51 -2.83 0.59
C LEU A 228 -5.62 -4.13 1.41
N THR A 229 -5.37 -4.06 2.71
CA THR A 229 -5.45 -5.21 3.63
C THR A 229 -6.88 -5.60 4.02
N ASP A 230 -7.82 -4.66 3.93
CA ASP A 230 -9.21 -4.86 4.38
C ASP A 230 -10.14 -5.34 3.26
N VAL A 231 -9.63 -5.33 2.05
CA VAL A 231 -10.39 -5.71 0.86
C VAL A 231 -10.36 -7.22 0.67
N LYS A 232 -11.54 -7.81 0.49
CA LYS A 232 -11.68 -9.21 0.07
C LYS A 232 -11.87 -9.29 -1.44
N VAL A 233 -10.97 -9.99 -2.13
CA VAL A 233 -11.20 -10.36 -3.52
C VAL A 233 -12.22 -11.51 -3.51
N ILE A 234 -13.40 -11.27 -4.08
CA ILE A 234 -14.45 -12.27 -4.23
C ILE A 234 -14.42 -12.67 -5.70
N ASN A 235 -14.02 -13.92 -5.95
CA ASN A 235 -14.05 -14.54 -7.28
C ASN A 235 -15.46 -14.90 -7.68
#